data_9440dd30cb964dfe55e44fade5362ce5
#
_entry.id   9440dd30cb964dfe55e44fade5362ce5
#
_cell.length_a   1.000
_cell.length_b   1.000
_cell.length_c   1.000
_cell.angle_alpha   90.00
_cell.angle_beta   90.00
_cell.angle_gamma   90.00
#
_symmetry.space_group_name_H-M   'P 1'
#
loop_
_entity.id
_entity.type
_entity.pdbx_description
1 polymer ?
#
loop_
_entity_poly.entity_id
_entity_poly.type
_entity_poly.pdbx_seq_one_letter_code
_entity_poly.pdbx_strand_id
1 'polypeptide(L)'
;MDIRATNFTVKIFGEGLTEWYYFDKLRSKKLFSFTLNPGFPAKSRSSYKKRLPLIDAELNRPDKERADLIVLITDLDNIVGDSAQYREYIKDKKLYEDRGVIFIESHPCIELWFLYHFNKRYEKSTYTTYDEIKGPLRKHLPGYEKSKAYYTGNTTFRDFIIDSLDHRAKASVCAEASCGYPAIEDEISNHTNLHRLVIFLHMMQFCYILADILRSMIHKSFSFEPDVRNLENITIKVNGNYLASLKASRGRITCISKESNIEIPLNSNYEECSPLMDSFINNLATKVRDSLAD
;
A
#
# COMPACT_ATOMS: atom_id res chain seq x y z
N MET A 1 16.55 25.79 -4.80
CA MET A 1 16.35 24.54 -5.56
C MET A 1 15.67 23.58 -4.60
N ASP A 2 14.38 23.39 -4.74
CA ASP A 2 13.60 22.60 -3.77
C ASP A 2 13.71 21.11 -4.13
N ILE A 3 14.66 20.42 -3.50
CA ILE A 3 14.97 18.99 -3.72
C ILE A 3 13.85 18.07 -3.14
N ARG A 4 12.83 18.64 -2.50
CA ARG A 4 11.76 17.89 -1.80
C ARG A 4 10.84 17.09 -2.72
N ALA A 5 10.80 17.38 -4.00
CA ALA A 5 9.87 16.76 -4.94
C ALA A 5 10.18 15.30 -5.31
N THR A 6 11.33 14.76 -4.93
CA THR A 6 11.79 13.43 -5.34
C THR A 6 11.96 12.42 -4.23
N ASN A 7 11.74 12.81 -2.98
CA ASN A 7 11.97 11.95 -1.81
C ASN A 7 10.74 11.89 -0.91
N PHE A 8 9.57 11.61 -1.49
CA PHE A 8 8.40 11.32 -0.66
C PHE A 8 8.69 10.08 0.19
N THR A 9 8.68 10.26 1.50
CA THR A 9 9.10 9.23 2.44
C THR A 9 7.89 8.59 3.11
N VAL A 10 7.85 7.26 3.06
CA VAL A 10 6.80 6.45 3.70
C VAL A 10 7.40 5.70 4.88
N LYS A 11 6.75 5.77 6.03
CA LYS A 11 7.12 5.00 7.21
C LYS A 11 5.98 4.09 7.63
N ILE A 12 6.23 2.79 7.63
CA ILE A 12 5.26 1.74 7.94
C ILE A 12 5.57 1.17 9.31
N PHE A 13 4.58 1.23 10.20
CA PHE A 13 4.61 0.59 11.52
C PHE A 13 3.77 -0.70 11.46
N GLY A 14 4.39 -1.84 11.75
CA GLY A 14 3.74 -3.14 11.80
C GLY A 14 3.74 -3.73 13.21
N GLU A 15 2.78 -4.58 13.52
CA GLU A 15 2.67 -5.20 14.84
C GLU A 15 3.54 -6.44 14.99
N GLY A 16 3.68 -7.23 13.93
CA GLY A 16 4.20 -8.58 14.03
C GLY A 16 5.26 -8.97 13.01
N LEU A 17 5.55 -10.26 13.04
CA LEU A 17 6.54 -10.91 12.19
C LEU A 17 6.07 -10.98 10.74
N THR A 18 4.76 -11.23 10.53
CA THR A 18 4.15 -11.44 9.22
C THR A 18 4.24 -10.18 8.38
N GLU A 19 3.81 -9.04 8.93
CA GLU A 19 3.84 -7.75 8.27
C GLU A 19 5.28 -7.37 7.92
N TRP A 20 6.20 -7.57 8.88
CA TRP A 20 7.59 -7.24 8.66
C TRP A 20 8.18 -8.01 7.48
N TYR A 21 8.03 -9.35 7.44
CA TYR A 21 8.56 -10.16 6.35
C TYR A 21 7.88 -9.89 5.02
N TYR A 22 6.57 -9.64 5.03
CA TYR A 22 5.84 -9.31 3.82
C TYR A 22 6.39 -8.01 3.20
N PHE A 23 6.43 -6.94 3.98
CA PHE A 23 6.89 -5.64 3.47
C PHE A 23 8.39 -5.61 3.19
N ASP A 24 9.22 -6.24 4.00
CA ASP A 24 10.65 -6.33 3.73
C ASP A 24 10.93 -7.04 2.40
N LYS A 25 10.22 -8.13 2.11
CA LYS A 25 10.32 -8.81 0.81
C LYS A 25 9.77 -7.97 -0.34
N LEU A 26 8.64 -7.29 -0.18
CA LEU A 26 8.13 -6.34 -1.17
C LEU A 26 9.15 -5.24 -1.47
N ARG A 27 9.72 -4.64 -0.44
CA ARG A 27 10.73 -3.60 -0.58
C ARG A 27 11.95 -4.11 -1.36
N SER A 28 12.49 -5.26 -0.98
CA SER A 28 13.69 -5.80 -1.59
C SER A 28 13.49 -6.32 -3.02
N LYS A 29 12.30 -6.85 -3.34
CA LYS A 29 11.99 -7.47 -4.64
C LYS A 29 11.35 -6.51 -5.64
N LYS A 30 10.56 -5.55 -5.17
CA LYS A 30 9.83 -4.60 -6.02
C LYS A 30 10.46 -3.20 -6.01
N LEU A 31 11.56 -3.02 -5.28
CA LEU A 31 12.27 -1.75 -5.18
C LEU A 31 11.38 -0.59 -4.66
N PHE A 32 10.41 -0.92 -3.82
CA PHE A 32 9.58 0.10 -3.19
C PHE A 32 10.38 0.91 -2.17
N SER A 33 10.18 2.21 -2.15
CA SER A 33 10.85 3.12 -1.23
C SER A 33 9.97 3.37 0.00
N PHE A 34 10.32 2.75 1.12
CA PHE A 34 9.74 3.02 2.44
C PHE A 34 10.64 2.49 3.56
N THR A 35 10.38 2.92 4.78
CA THR A 35 11.04 2.40 5.98
C THR A 35 10.05 1.59 6.83
N LEU A 36 10.56 0.53 7.48
CA LEU A 36 9.79 -0.29 8.42
C LEU A 36 10.14 0.05 9.86
N ASN A 37 9.14 0.09 10.72
CA ASN A 37 9.31 0.17 12.15
C ASN A 37 8.52 -0.95 12.86
N PRO A 38 9.15 -1.82 13.64
CA PRO A 38 10.59 -1.85 13.92
C PRO A 38 11.42 -2.19 12.69
N GLY A 39 12.69 -1.75 12.66
CA GLY A 39 13.63 -2.06 11.56
C GLY A 39 13.98 -3.55 11.44
N PHE A 40 13.69 -4.33 12.47
CA PHE A 40 13.85 -5.79 12.52
C PHE A 40 12.56 -6.45 13.01
N PRO A 41 12.30 -7.71 12.64
CA PRO A 41 11.10 -8.40 13.08
C PRO A 41 11.05 -8.50 14.61
N ALA A 42 9.90 -8.15 15.17
CA ALA A 42 9.69 -8.24 16.60
C ALA A 42 9.78 -9.69 17.08
N LYS A 43 10.44 -9.92 18.22
CA LYS A 43 10.55 -11.26 18.83
C LYS A 43 9.23 -11.75 19.47
N SER A 44 8.30 -10.85 19.71
CA SER A 44 7.00 -11.15 20.34
C SER A 44 5.88 -10.39 19.66
N ARG A 45 4.65 -10.92 19.76
CA ARG A 45 3.44 -10.20 19.36
C ARG A 45 3.41 -8.83 20.06
N SER A 46 3.11 -7.81 19.31
CA SER A 46 2.96 -6.47 19.83
C SER A 46 1.60 -5.94 19.38
N SER A 47 0.89 -5.26 20.25
CA SER A 47 -0.36 -4.61 19.88
C SER A 47 -0.10 -3.25 19.25
N TYR A 48 -1.09 -2.72 18.52
CA TYR A 48 -1.03 -1.36 17.96
C TYR A 48 -0.66 -0.32 19.03
N LYS A 49 -1.14 -0.45 20.26
CA LYS A 49 -0.82 0.46 21.39
C LYS A 49 0.67 0.62 21.62
N LYS A 50 1.46 -0.43 21.44
CA LYS A 50 2.92 -0.34 21.55
C LYS A 50 3.57 0.43 20.41
N ARG A 51 2.85 0.67 19.33
CA ARG A 51 3.32 1.48 18.19
C ARG A 51 2.99 2.95 18.34
N LEU A 52 1.91 3.30 19.06
CA LEU A 52 1.49 4.68 19.24
C LEU A 52 2.60 5.60 19.80
N PRO A 53 3.37 5.24 20.84
CA PRO A 53 4.49 6.08 21.28
C PRO A 53 5.59 6.29 20.23
N LEU A 54 5.82 5.28 19.38
CA LEU A 54 6.80 5.38 18.29
C LEU A 54 6.29 6.27 17.15
N ILE A 55 5.00 6.24 16.90
CA ILE A 55 4.31 7.12 15.96
C ILE A 55 4.33 8.56 16.49
N ASP A 56 4.07 8.77 17.79
CA ASP A 56 4.18 10.08 18.42
C ASP A 56 5.59 10.67 18.28
N ALA A 57 6.61 9.84 18.52
CA ALA A 57 8.00 10.26 18.33
C ALA A 57 8.27 10.67 16.88
N GLU A 58 7.68 9.99 15.88
CA GLU A 58 7.81 10.36 14.47
C GLU A 58 7.03 11.63 14.12
N LEU A 59 5.80 11.76 14.62
CA LEU A 59 4.97 12.96 14.41
C LEU A 59 5.57 14.23 15.01
N ASN A 60 6.33 14.09 16.10
CA ASN A 60 6.99 15.20 16.79
C ASN A 60 8.38 15.55 16.20
N ARG A 61 8.84 14.86 15.15
CA ARG A 61 10.06 15.22 14.46
C ARG A 61 9.88 16.55 13.70
N PRO A 62 10.96 17.31 13.49
CA PRO A 62 10.91 18.46 12.59
C PRO A 62 10.38 18.05 11.21
N ASP A 63 9.59 18.91 10.56
CA ASP A 63 8.97 18.61 9.27
C ASP A 63 9.93 18.09 8.19
N LYS A 64 11.19 18.54 8.23
CA LYS A 64 12.22 18.11 7.27
C LYS A 64 12.72 16.68 7.50
N GLU A 65 12.51 16.14 8.68
CA GLU A 65 13.01 14.84 9.12
C GLU A 65 11.88 13.82 9.30
N ARG A 66 10.65 14.32 9.41
CA ARG A 66 9.46 13.48 9.56
C ARG A 66 9.11 12.83 8.24
N ALA A 67 8.65 11.58 8.29
CA ALA A 67 8.08 10.92 7.13
C ALA A 67 6.84 11.68 6.60
N ASP A 68 6.74 11.80 5.28
CA ASP A 68 5.61 12.45 4.61
C ASP A 68 4.31 11.65 4.77
N LEU A 69 4.43 10.33 4.86
CA LEU A 69 3.31 9.41 5.12
C LEU A 69 3.68 8.44 6.24
N ILE A 70 2.84 8.41 7.27
CA ILE A 70 2.94 7.47 8.39
C ILE A 70 1.78 6.49 8.31
N VAL A 71 2.09 5.20 8.27
CA VAL A 71 1.12 4.11 8.16
C VAL A 71 1.25 3.18 9.35
N LEU A 72 0.14 2.82 9.98
CA LEU A 72 0.04 1.76 10.99
C LEU A 72 -0.76 0.60 10.42
N ILE A 73 -0.16 -0.59 10.41
CA ILE A 73 -0.83 -1.84 10.03
C ILE A 73 -1.25 -2.58 11.28
N THR A 74 -2.52 -2.95 11.36
CA THR A 74 -3.15 -3.55 12.55
C THR A 74 -4.02 -4.75 12.18
N ASP A 75 -3.82 -5.84 12.90
CA ASP A 75 -4.72 -6.99 12.91
C ASP A 75 -5.84 -6.75 13.95
N LEU A 76 -7.10 -7.01 13.58
CA LEU A 76 -8.25 -6.73 14.43
C LEU A 76 -8.74 -7.95 15.23
N ASP A 77 -8.17 -9.14 15.05
CA ASP A 77 -8.61 -10.38 15.69
C ASP A 77 -8.67 -10.31 17.22
N ASN A 78 -7.70 -9.64 17.84
CA ASN A 78 -7.61 -9.49 19.29
C ASN A 78 -8.33 -8.23 19.84
N ILE A 79 -8.84 -7.38 18.95
CA ILE A 79 -9.45 -6.10 19.31
C ILE A 79 -10.98 -6.23 19.27
N VAL A 80 -11.50 -6.86 18.22
CA VAL A 80 -12.94 -6.93 17.95
C VAL A 80 -13.70 -7.82 18.93
N GLY A 81 -13.04 -8.87 19.45
CA GLY A 81 -13.65 -9.77 20.44
C GLY A 81 -13.93 -9.14 21.81
N ASP A 82 -13.41 -7.95 22.08
CA ASP A 82 -13.61 -7.20 23.31
C ASP A 82 -14.17 -5.82 23.00
N SER A 83 -15.43 -5.59 23.32
CA SER A 83 -16.11 -4.32 23.00
C SER A 83 -15.50 -3.09 23.68
N ALA A 84 -14.81 -3.25 24.82
CA ALA A 84 -14.10 -2.15 25.47
C ALA A 84 -12.80 -1.82 24.73
N GLN A 85 -12.03 -2.83 24.36
CA GLN A 85 -10.81 -2.65 23.55
C GLN A 85 -11.14 -2.08 22.17
N TYR A 86 -12.22 -2.53 21.54
CA TYR A 86 -12.65 -2.02 20.24
C TYR A 86 -13.03 -0.54 20.31
N ARG A 87 -13.81 -0.11 21.32
CA ARG A 87 -14.13 1.31 21.51
C ARG A 87 -12.89 2.17 21.74
N GLU A 88 -11.93 1.67 22.52
CA GLU A 88 -10.66 2.35 22.73
C GLU A 88 -9.86 2.45 21.43
N TYR A 89 -9.80 1.36 20.66
CA TYR A 89 -9.14 1.34 19.36
C TYR A 89 -9.74 2.39 18.39
N ILE A 90 -11.06 2.47 18.26
CA ILE A 90 -11.73 3.45 17.41
C ILE A 90 -11.42 4.88 17.84
N LYS A 91 -11.35 5.13 19.15
CA LYS A 91 -10.97 6.45 19.69
C LYS A 91 -9.53 6.80 19.36
N ASP A 92 -8.60 5.88 19.57
CA ASP A 92 -7.19 6.06 19.25
C ASP A 92 -7.00 6.25 17.75
N LYS A 93 -7.63 5.39 16.94
CA LYS A 93 -7.59 5.50 15.47
C LYS A 93 -8.00 6.90 15.01
N LYS A 94 -9.17 7.37 15.45
CA LYS A 94 -9.64 8.72 15.09
C LYS A 94 -8.64 9.80 15.49
N LEU A 95 -8.09 9.74 16.70
CA LEU A 95 -7.11 10.70 17.20
C LEU A 95 -5.86 10.78 16.30
N TYR A 96 -5.37 9.63 15.85
CA TYR A 96 -4.16 9.58 15.02
C TYR A 96 -4.46 9.84 13.53
N GLU A 97 -5.63 9.46 13.02
CA GLU A 97 -6.08 9.84 11.68
C GLU A 97 -6.22 11.36 11.54
N ASP A 98 -6.74 12.04 12.55
CA ASP A 98 -6.81 13.52 12.60
C ASP A 98 -5.41 14.18 12.57
N ARG A 99 -4.37 13.44 12.96
CA ARG A 99 -2.96 13.87 12.90
C ARG A 99 -2.23 13.40 11.62
N GLY A 100 -2.96 12.79 10.67
CA GLY A 100 -2.42 12.37 9.37
C GLY A 100 -1.83 10.96 9.33
N VAL A 101 -2.07 10.11 10.33
CA VAL A 101 -1.67 8.70 10.30
C VAL A 101 -2.71 7.89 9.55
N ILE A 102 -2.26 7.02 8.64
CA ILE A 102 -3.14 6.10 7.92
C ILE A 102 -3.18 4.75 8.65
N PHE A 103 -4.38 4.28 8.96
CA PHE A 103 -4.59 2.94 9.49
C PHE A 103 -4.91 1.96 8.38
N ILE A 104 -4.12 0.90 8.32
CA ILE A 104 -4.32 -0.24 7.42
C ILE A 104 -4.72 -1.43 8.29
N GLU A 105 -5.98 -1.83 8.14
CA GLU A 105 -6.63 -2.81 8.99
C GLU A 105 -6.86 -4.12 8.24
N SER A 106 -6.79 -5.23 8.97
CA SER A 106 -7.22 -6.54 8.51
C SER A 106 -8.05 -7.23 9.59
N HIS A 107 -9.26 -7.65 9.27
CA HIS A 107 -10.08 -8.48 10.14
C HIS A 107 -10.33 -9.86 9.50
N PRO A 108 -9.90 -10.93 10.18
CA PRO A 108 -9.23 -10.91 11.48
C PRO A 108 -7.75 -10.48 11.44
N CYS A 109 -7.00 -10.81 10.41
CA CYS A 109 -5.55 -10.57 10.34
C CYS A 109 -5.03 -10.49 8.90
N ILE A 110 -3.76 -10.08 8.75
CA ILE A 110 -3.09 -9.90 7.45
C ILE A 110 -3.12 -11.16 6.57
N GLU A 111 -3.24 -12.35 7.13
CA GLU A 111 -3.34 -13.60 6.37
C GLU A 111 -4.59 -13.66 5.47
N LEU A 112 -5.62 -12.87 5.76
CA LEU A 112 -6.75 -12.70 4.84
C LEU A 112 -6.31 -12.12 3.49
N TRP A 113 -5.39 -11.15 3.52
CA TRP A 113 -4.77 -10.61 2.32
C TRP A 113 -4.03 -11.69 1.53
N PHE A 114 -3.30 -12.59 2.21
CA PHE A 114 -2.61 -13.69 1.53
C PHE A 114 -3.60 -14.66 0.90
N LEU A 115 -4.70 -14.96 1.59
CA LEU A 115 -5.74 -15.85 1.07
C LEU A 115 -6.37 -15.28 -0.20
N TYR A 116 -6.58 -13.97 -0.26
CA TYR A 116 -7.15 -13.30 -1.44
C TYR A 116 -6.29 -13.44 -2.71
N HIS A 117 -5.00 -13.69 -2.60
CA HIS A 117 -4.14 -13.97 -3.77
C HIS A 117 -4.55 -15.23 -4.52
N PHE A 118 -5.22 -16.17 -3.85
CA PHE A 118 -5.65 -17.44 -4.43
C PHE A 118 -7.13 -17.46 -4.83
N ASN A 119 -7.89 -16.46 -4.42
CA ASN A 119 -9.31 -16.38 -4.72
C ASN A 119 -9.52 -15.89 -6.16
N LYS A 120 -10.42 -16.56 -6.90
CA LYS A 120 -10.83 -16.10 -8.24
C LYS A 120 -11.75 -14.89 -8.19
N ARG A 121 -12.52 -14.76 -7.13
CA ARG A 121 -13.46 -13.66 -6.85
C ARG A 121 -13.59 -13.49 -5.35
N TYR A 122 -14.09 -12.34 -4.93
CA TYR A 122 -14.45 -12.13 -3.53
C TYR A 122 -15.60 -13.07 -3.13
N GLU A 123 -15.42 -13.72 -2.00
CA GLU A 123 -16.45 -14.51 -1.32
C GLU A 123 -16.50 -14.06 0.14
N LYS A 124 -17.70 -13.70 0.62
CA LYS A 124 -17.87 -13.31 2.02
C LYS A 124 -17.44 -14.46 2.93
N SER A 125 -16.58 -14.17 3.87
CA SER A 125 -16.11 -15.11 4.89
C SER A 125 -16.39 -14.56 6.29
N THR A 126 -16.37 -15.44 7.26
CA THR A 126 -16.73 -15.14 8.66
C THR A 126 -15.64 -15.62 9.63
N TYR A 127 -14.38 -15.58 9.20
CA TYR A 127 -13.27 -15.92 10.10
C TYR A 127 -13.18 -14.90 11.22
N THR A 128 -13.02 -15.36 12.44
CA THR A 128 -12.87 -14.49 13.62
C THR A 128 -11.44 -14.46 14.14
N THR A 129 -10.65 -15.50 13.81
CA THR A 129 -9.29 -15.66 14.31
C THR A 129 -8.33 -16.11 13.22
N TYR A 130 -7.02 -15.96 13.48
CA TYR A 130 -5.96 -16.53 12.65
C TYR A 130 -6.08 -18.05 12.48
N ASP A 131 -6.47 -18.78 13.53
CA ASP A 131 -6.51 -20.25 13.49
C ASP A 131 -7.55 -20.76 12.48
N GLU A 132 -8.62 -20.01 12.27
CA GLU A 132 -9.64 -20.32 11.26
C GLU A 132 -9.15 -20.08 9.83
N ILE A 133 -8.34 -19.03 9.59
CA ILE A 133 -7.75 -18.75 8.28
C ILE A 133 -6.60 -19.69 7.96
N LYS A 134 -5.85 -20.13 8.95
CA LYS A 134 -4.66 -20.96 8.79
C LYS A 134 -4.92 -22.24 7.97
N GLY A 135 -6.04 -22.92 8.23
CA GLY A 135 -6.43 -24.12 7.51
C GLY A 135 -6.64 -23.89 6.00
N PRO A 136 -7.54 -22.97 5.61
CA PRO A 136 -7.71 -22.56 4.22
C PRO A 136 -6.42 -22.08 3.55
N LEU A 137 -5.61 -21.26 4.25
CA LEU A 137 -4.35 -20.74 3.71
C LEU A 137 -3.33 -21.85 3.44
N ARG A 138 -3.24 -22.86 4.31
CA ARG A 138 -2.33 -24.00 4.14
C ARG A 138 -2.65 -24.88 2.94
N LYS A 139 -3.87 -24.84 2.41
CA LYS A 139 -4.22 -25.53 1.15
C LYS A 139 -3.47 -24.94 -0.04
N HIS A 140 -3.13 -23.66 0.02
CA HIS A 140 -2.43 -22.93 -1.03
C HIS A 140 -0.95 -22.69 -0.69
N LEU A 141 -0.64 -22.53 0.59
CA LEU A 141 0.71 -22.32 1.13
C LEU A 141 1.05 -23.47 2.10
N PRO A 142 1.47 -24.64 1.57
CA PRO A 142 1.79 -25.81 2.41
C PRO A 142 2.80 -25.48 3.52
N GLY A 143 2.49 -25.92 4.74
CA GLY A 143 3.35 -25.67 5.90
C GLY A 143 3.31 -24.22 6.41
N TYR A 144 2.37 -23.39 5.97
CA TYR A 144 2.30 -22.00 6.42
C TYR A 144 2.30 -21.89 7.95
N GLU A 145 3.19 -21.08 8.44
CA GLU A 145 3.29 -20.70 9.86
C GLU A 145 3.95 -19.32 10.01
N LYS A 146 3.64 -18.64 11.12
CA LYS A 146 4.23 -17.33 11.44
C LYS A 146 5.65 -17.50 11.98
N SER A 147 6.58 -17.97 11.13
CA SER A 147 7.97 -18.19 11.52
C SER A 147 8.97 -17.60 10.52
N LYS A 148 10.12 -17.19 11.05
CA LYS A 148 11.24 -16.71 10.22
C LYS A 148 11.61 -17.74 9.15
N ALA A 149 11.73 -19.02 9.55
CA ALA A 149 12.13 -20.10 8.65
C ALA A 149 11.16 -20.21 7.46
N TYR A 150 9.84 -20.11 7.72
CA TYR A 150 8.85 -20.15 6.66
C TYR A 150 9.03 -18.99 5.68
N TYR A 151 9.06 -17.75 6.16
CA TYR A 151 9.14 -16.58 5.28
C TYR A 151 10.45 -16.48 4.50
N THR A 152 11.56 -16.98 5.06
CA THR A 152 12.85 -16.93 4.36
C THR A 152 13.07 -18.08 3.39
N GLY A 153 12.48 -19.24 3.63
CA GLY A 153 12.72 -20.48 2.87
C GLY A 153 11.60 -20.87 1.90
N ASN A 154 10.38 -20.33 2.03
CA ASN A 154 9.24 -20.81 1.26
C ASN A 154 9.16 -20.14 -0.12
N THR A 155 9.35 -20.93 -1.18
CA THR A 155 9.29 -20.45 -2.57
C THR A 155 7.88 -20.12 -2.99
N THR A 156 6.87 -20.90 -2.58
CA THR A 156 5.48 -20.66 -2.94
C THR A 156 5.02 -19.30 -2.41
N PHE A 157 5.33 -18.97 -1.14
CA PHE A 157 5.01 -17.66 -0.59
C PHE A 157 5.65 -16.54 -1.41
N ARG A 158 6.92 -16.69 -1.77
CA ARG A 158 7.62 -15.73 -2.60
C ARG A 158 6.95 -15.60 -3.97
N ASP A 159 6.74 -16.69 -4.66
CA ASP A 159 6.29 -16.70 -6.05
C ASP A 159 4.85 -16.16 -6.20
N PHE A 160 3.95 -16.50 -5.27
CA PHE A 160 2.53 -16.11 -5.37
C PHE A 160 2.20 -14.80 -4.64
N ILE A 161 2.77 -14.56 -3.47
CA ILE A 161 2.41 -13.40 -2.64
C ILE A 161 3.30 -12.20 -2.97
N ILE A 162 4.58 -12.43 -3.23
CA ILE A 162 5.56 -11.36 -3.41
C ILE A 162 5.82 -11.05 -4.89
N ASP A 163 6.04 -12.07 -5.71
CA ASP A 163 6.51 -11.86 -7.09
C ASP A 163 5.37 -11.78 -8.10
N SER A 164 4.27 -12.49 -7.90
CA SER A 164 3.16 -12.49 -8.86
C SER A 164 2.30 -11.22 -8.80
N LEU A 165 2.39 -10.40 -9.84
CA LEU A 165 1.53 -9.23 -10.02
C LEU A 165 0.07 -9.62 -10.27
N ASP A 166 -0.18 -10.69 -11.04
CA ASP A 166 -1.52 -11.20 -11.33
C ASP A 166 -2.28 -11.59 -10.05
N HIS A 167 -1.62 -12.32 -9.15
CA HIS A 167 -2.23 -12.69 -7.88
C HIS A 167 -2.46 -11.48 -6.99
N ARG A 168 -1.56 -10.50 -7.01
CA ARG A 168 -1.71 -9.25 -6.26
C ARG A 168 -2.85 -8.40 -6.79
N ALA A 169 -3.04 -8.32 -8.11
CA ALA A 169 -4.17 -7.64 -8.72
C ALA A 169 -5.51 -8.29 -8.30
N LYS A 170 -5.59 -9.62 -8.34
CA LYS A 170 -6.77 -10.37 -7.85
C LYS A 170 -7.04 -10.13 -6.37
N ALA A 171 -5.99 -10.19 -5.54
CA ALA A 171 -6.10 -9.89 -4.11
C ALA A 171 -6.62 -8.47 -3.87
N SER A 172 -6.16 -7.49 -4.65
CA SER A 172 -6.62 -6.10 -4.54
C SER A 172 -8.11 -5.96 -4.85
N VAL A 173 -8.61 -6.64 -5.90
CA VAL A 173 -10.05 -6.64 -6.23
C VAL A 173 -10.87 -7.29 -5.11
N CYS A 174 -10.41 -8.41 -4.55
CA CYS A 174 -11.10 -9.07 -3.44
C CYS A 174 -11.10 -8.20 -2.17
N ALA A 175 -9.99 -7.56 -1.86
CA ALA A 175 -9.85 -6.69 -0.70
C ALA A 175 -10.73 -5.43 -0.82
N GLU A 176 -10.74 -4.78 -1.97
CA GLU A 176 -11.62 -3.64 -2.25
C GLU A 176 -13.09 -4.03 -2.08
N ALA A 177 -13.50 -5.17 -2.65
CA ALA A 177 -14.85 -5.69 -2.48
C ALA A 177 -15.18 -5.99 -1.01
N SER A 178 -14.24 -6.52 -0.23
CA SER A 178 -14.45 -6.81 1.20
C SER A 178 -14.73 -5.56 2.04
N CYS A 179 -14.16 -4.43 1.67
CA CYS A 179 -14.36 -3.16 2.38
C CYS A 179 -15.71 -2.48 2.05
N GLY A 180 -16.36 -2.87 0.94
CA GLY A 180 -17.64 -2.30 0.50
C GLY A 180 -18.87 -2.85 1.21
N TYR A 181 -18.74 -3.88 2.04
CA TYR A 181 -19.86 -4.42 2.80
C TYR A 181 -19.98 -3.69 4.14
N PRO A 182 -21.13 -3.02 4.41
CA PRO A 182 -21.34 -2.38 5.69
C PRO A 182 -21.23 -3.43 6.81
N ALA A 183 -20.54 -3.06 7.88
CA ALA A 183 -20.63 -3.81 9.12
C ALA A 183 -22.11 -3.80 9.53
N ILE A 184 -22.75 -4.96 9.57
CA ILE A 184 -24.03 -5.10 10.28
C ILE A 184 -23.66 -4.93 11.75
N GLU A 185 -24.44 -4.15 12.49
CA GLU A 185 -24.09 -3.59 13.81
C GLU A 185 -23.50 -4.59 14.83
N ASP A 186 -23.67 -5.90 14.61
CA ASP A 186 -23.18 -6.96 15.53
C ASP A 186 -22.13 -7.91 14.90
N GLU A 187 -21.81 -7.83 13.62
CA GLU A 187 -20.81 -8.68 12.97
C GLU A 187 -19.82 -7.85 12.17
N ILE A 188 -18.60 -7.74 12.64
CA ILE A 188 -17.52 -7.17 11.82
C ILE A 188 -17.16 -8.19 10.75
N SER A 189 -17.55 -7.90 9.51
CA SER A 189 -17.23 -8.75 8.37
C SER A 189 -15.72 -8.80 8.12
N ASN A 190 -15.26 -9.93 7.58
CA ASN A 190 -13.87 -10.06 7.17
C ASN A 190 -13.55 -9.05 6.09
N HIS A 191 -12.53 -8.25 6.33
CA HIS A 191 -12.05 -7.23 5.39
C HIS A 191 -10.56 -6.98 5.56
N THR A 192 -9.96 -6.43 4.53
CA THR A 192 -8.61 -5.84 4.62
C THR A 192 -8.51 -4.68 3.64
N ASN A 193 -8.00 -3.56 4.12
CA ASN A 193 -7.70 -2.40 3.27
C ASN A 193 -6.21 -2.33 2.88
N LEU A 194 -5.47 -3.43 3.05
CA LEU A 194 -4.04 -3.51 2.71
C LEU A 194 -3.76 -3.23 1.22
N HIS A 195 -4.73 -3.55 0.35
CA HIS A 195 -4.66 -3.22 -1.08
C HIS A 195 -4.37 -1.74 -1.32
N ARG A 196 -4.93 -0.83 -0.52
CA ARG A 196 -4.73 0.62 -0.67
C ARG A 196 -3.25 0.99 -0.53
N LEU A 197 -2.59 0.46 0.51
CA LEU A 197 -1.16 0.70 0.70
C LEU A 197 -0.31 0.07 -0.41
N VAL A 198 -0.60 -1.17 -0.78
CA VAL A 198 0.17 -1.89 -1.80
C VAL A 198 0.05 -1.21 -3.16
N ILE A 199 -1.16 -0.81 -3.57
CA ILE A 199 -1.39 -0.08 -4.82
C ILE A 199 -0.70 1.29 -4.77
N PHE A 200 -0.79 1.99 -3.64
CA PHE A 200 -0.10 3.26 -3.45
C PHE A 200 1.42 3.13 -3.66
N LEU A 201 2.05 2.08 -3.12
CA LEU A 201 3.48 1.83 -3.33
C LEU A 201 3.81 1.58 -4.80
N HIS A 202 2.93 0.90 -5.55
CA HIS A 202 3.07 0.75 -7.00
C HIS A 202 2.94 2.09 -7.74
N MET A 203 1.96 2.92 -7.37
CA MET A 203 1.82 4.25 -7.96
C MET A 203 3.02 5.14 -7.69
N MET A 204 3.57 5.09 -6.47
CA MET A 204 4.78 5.84 -6.13
C MET A 204 5.99 5.38 -6.95
N GLN A 205 6.18 4.07 -7.10
CA GLN A 205 7.25 3.52 -7.94
C GLN A 205 7.11 4.02 -9.39
N PHE A 206 5.89 3.99 -9.92
CA PHE A 206 5.59 4.53 -11.24
C PHE A 206 5.94 6.02 -11.34
N CYS A 207 5.58 6.81 -10.33
CA CYS A 207 5.93 8.23 -10.29
C CYS A 207 7.44 8.48 -10.33
N TYR A 208 8.25 7.67 -9.62
CA TYR A 208 9.70 7.79 -9.65
C TYR A 208 10.27 7.47 -11.03
N ILE A 209 9.82 6.38 -11.66
CA ILE A 209 10.24 6.01 -13.00
C ILE A 209 9.88 7.12 -14.01
N LEU A 210 8.64 7.62 -13.93
CA LEU A 210 8.18 8.72 -14.77
C LEU A 210 9.03 9.98 -14.57
N ALA A 211 9.35 10.31 -13.32
CA ALA A 211 10.19 11.47 -13.02
C ALA A 211 11.59 11.35 -13.61
N ASP A 212 12.21 10.19 -13.52
CA ASP A 212 13.55 9.96 -14.07
C ASP A 212 13.56 10.08 -15.60
N ILE A 213 12.55 9.52 -16.27
CA ILE A 213 12.40 9.64 -17.73
C ILE A 213 12.18 11.11 -18.12
N LEU A 214 11.23 11.79 -17.49
CA LEU A 214 10.93 13.18 -17.81
C LEU A 214 12.10 14.13 -17.52
N ARG A 215 12.87 13.90 -16.45
CA ARG A 215 14.08 14.67 -16.18
C ARG A 215 15.14 14.52 -17.25
N SER A 216 15.33 13.31 -17.76
CA SER A 216 16.27 13.07 -18.86
C SER A 216 15.88 13.80 -20.14
N MET A 217 14.58 14.02 -20.35
CA MET A 217 14.03 14.64 -21.57
C MET A 217 13.91 16.17 -21.49
N ILE A 218 13.60 16.73 -20.31
CA ILE A 218 13.10 18.12 -20.21
C ILE A 218 13.89 18.98 -19.21
N HIS A 219 14.80 18.41 -18.43
CA HIS A 219 15.63 19.11 -17.41
C HIS A 219 14.84 19.98 -16.41
N LYS A 220 13.62 19.57 -16.03
CA LYS A 220 12.75 20.34 -15.12
C LYS A 220 12.41 19.60 -13.83
N SER A 221 11.96 20.35 -12.84
CA SER A 221 11.55 19.79 -11.56
C SER A 221 10.12 19.25 -11.63
N PHE A 222 9.94 18.01 -11.17
CA PHE A 222 8.66 17.37 -10.99
C PHE A 222 8.32 17.26 -9.53
N SER A 223 7.07 17.42 -9.19
CA SER A 223 6.54 17.11 -7.86
C SER A 223 5.41 16.10 -7.97
N PHE A 224 5.35 15.23 -6.97
CA PHE A 224 4.22 14.32 -6.76
C PHE A 224 3.54 14.73 -5.47
N GLU A 225 2.23 14.86 -5.52
CA GLU A 225 1.41 15.17 -4.38
C GLU A 225 0.43 14.01 -4.14
N PRO A 226 0.82 13.02 -3.33
CA PRO A 226 -0.09 11.98 -2.90
C PRO A 226 -1.21 12.60 -2.07
N ASP A 227 -2.43 12.13 -2.29
CA ASP A 227 -3.50 12.39 -1.36
C ASP A 227 -3.30 11.50 -0.13
N VAL A 228 -2.69 12.06 0.90
CA VAL A 228 -2.40 11.32 2.15
C VAL A 228 -3.66 10.87 2.90
N ARG A 229 -4.83 11.39 2.55
CA ARG A 229 -6.12 10.93 3.10
C ARG A 229 -6.72 9.80 2.26
N ASN A 230 -6.39 9.81 0.98
CA ASN A 230 -6.86 8.81 0.03
C ASN A 230 -5.68 8.26 -0.78
N LEU A 231 -5.08 7.15 -0.31
CA LEU A 231 -3.93 6.50 -0.95
C LEU A 231 -4.18 6.04 -2.39
N GLU A 232 -5.39 6.20 -2.90
CA GLU A 232 -5.79 5.83 -4.25
C GLU A 232 -5.55 6.93 -5.29
N ASN A 233 -5.09 8.10 -4.85
CA ASN A 233 -4.85 9.24 -5.74
C ASN A 233 -3.46 9.85 -5.55
N ILE A 234 -2.77 10.13 -6.67
CA ILE A 234 -1.53 10.92 -6.70
C ILE A 234 -1.66 11.97 -7.79
N THR A 235 -1.43 13.23 -7.45
CA THR A 235 -1.36 14.33 -8.43
C THR A 235 0.09 14.55 -8.84
N ILE A 236 0.33 14.66 -10.13
CA ILE A 236 1.64 14.94 -10.73
C ILE A 236 1.64 16.40 -11.20
N LYS A 237 2.62 17.17 -10.77
CA LYS A 237 2.81 18.58 -11.17
C LYS A 237 4.19 18.80 -11.75
N VAL A 238 4.28 19.79 -12.63
CA VAL A 238 5.53 20.33 -13.18
C VAL A 238 5.58 21.81 -12.87
N ASN A 239 6.63 22.26 -12.20
CA ASN A 239 6.76 23.66 -11.76
C ASN A 239 5.51 24.18 -11.04
N GLY A 240 4.85 23.33 -10.24
CA GLY A 240 3.61 23.66 -9.52
C GLY A 240 2.31 23.56 -10.33
N ASN A 241 2.39 23.39 -11.65
CA ASN A 241 1.22 23.25 -12.51
C ASN A 241 0.79 21.78 -12.64
N TYR A 242 -0.51 21.55 -12.62
CA TYR A 242 -1.09 20.21 -12.84
C TYR A 242 -0.70 19.63 -14.18
N LEU A 243 -0.16 18.42 -14.17
CA LEU A 243 0.20 17.67 -15.36
C LEU A 243 -0.74 16.47 -15.57
N ALA A 244 -0.85 15.61 -14.56
CA ALA A 244 -1.64 14.40 -14.60
C ALA A 244 -2.04 13.96 -13.18
N SER A 245 -2.92 12.96 -13.09
CA SER A 245 -3.18 12.25 -11.84
C SER A 245 -3.17 10.74 -12.07
N LEU A 246 -2.69 10.02 -11.07
CA LEU A 246 -2.85 8.58 -10.95
C LEU A 246 -4.04 8.30 -10.04
N LYS A 247 -4.91 7.41 -10.48
CA LYS A 247 -6.02 6.89 -9.67
C LYS A 247 -5.97 5.37 -9.65
N ALA A 248 -6.15 4.80 -8.47
CA ALA A 248 -6.23 3.36 -8.29
C ALA A 248 -7.67 2.92 -8.05
N SER A 249 -8.09 1.86 -8.71
CA SER A 249 -9.37 1.20 -8.50
C SER A 249 -9.36 -0.18 -9.12
N ARG A 250 -10.00 -1.15 -8.48
CA ARG A 250 -10.20 -2.52 -8.99
C ARG A 250 -8.92 -3.19 -9.50
N GLY A 251 -7.82 -3.03 -8.76
CA GLY A 251 -6.54 -3.61 -9.14
C GLY A 251 -5.90 -3.00 -10.40
N ARG A 252 -6.28 -1.77 -10.78
CA ARG A 252 -5.73 -1.01 -11.90
C ARG A 252 -5.27 0.37 -11.46
N ILE A 253 -4.30 0.90 -12.16
CA ILE A 253 -3.86 2.29 -12.03
C ILE A 253 -4.25 2.99 -13.33
N THR A 254 -5.04 4.07 -13.22
CA THR A 254 -5.40 4.92 -14.36
C THR A 254 -4.59 6.19 -14.29
N CYS A 255 -3.85 6.48 -15.33
CA CYS A 255 -3.17 7.76 -15.49
C CYS A 255 -4.04 8.69 -16.32
N ILE A 256 -4.43 9.82 -15.75
CA ILE A 256 -5.37 10.78 -16.31
C ILE A 256 -4.62 12.09 -16.58
N SER A 257 -4.54 12.49 -17.81
CA SER A 257 -4.11 13.85 -18.21
C SER A 257 -5.28 14.62 -18.83
N LYS A 258 -5.08 15.91 -19.14
CA LYS A 258 -6.13 16.73 -19.78
C LYS A 258 -6.64 16.16 -21.11
N GLU A 259 -5.84 15.34 -21.80
CA GLU A 259 -6.14 14.91 -23.18
C GLU A 259 -6.12 13.38 -23.38
N SER A 260 -5.65 12.60 -22.40
CA SER A 260 -5.59 11.15 -22.53
C SER A 260 -5.72 10.45 -21.20
N ASN A 261 -6.38 9.30 -21.20
CA ASN A 261 -6.45 8.38 -20.09
C ASN A 261 -5.76 7.09 -20.50
N ILE A 262 -4.83 6.62 -19.67
CA ILE A 262 -4.17 5.33 -19.86
C ILE A 262 -4.44 4.48 -18.64
N GLU A 263 -4.97 3.29 -18.85
CA GLU A 263 -5.10 2.27 -17.82
C GLU A 263 -3.86 1.39 -17.79
N ILE A 264 -3.25 1.26 -16.63
CA ILE A 264 -2.12 0.38 -16.36
C ILE A 264 -2.64 -0.72 -15.44
N PRO A 265 -2.87 -1.95 -15.93
CA PRO A 265 -3.22 -3.06 -15.07
C PRO A 265 -2.09 -3.32 -14.06
N LEU A 266 -2.41 -3.60 -12.80
CA LEU A 266 -1.41 -3.96 -11.79
C LEU A 266 -0.64 -5.26 -12.12
N ASN A 267 -1.21 -6.07 -13.01
CA ASN A 267 -0.61 -7.33 -13.48
C ASN A 267 0.34 -7.14 -14.67
N SER A 268 0.50 -5.93 -15.19
CA SER A 268 1.42 -5.67 -16.29
C SER A 268 2.82 -5.42 -15.75
N ASN A 269 3.80 -6.09 -16.32
CA ASN A 269 5.19 -5.71 -16.14
C ASN A 269 5.43 -4.34 -16.76
N TYR A 270 6.34 -3.55 -16.19
CA TYR A 270 6.74 -2.27 -16.79
C TYR A 270 7.11 -2.40 -18.27
N GLU A 271 7.79 -3.49 -18.64
CA GLU A 271 8.19 -3.79 -20.01
C GLU A 271 6.99 -4.01 -20.95
N GLU A 272 5.91 -4.63 -20.45
CA GLU A 272 4.66 -4.83 -21.24
C GLU A 272 3.87 -3.53 -21.40
N CYS A 273 3.97 -2.62 -20.43
CA CYS A 273 3.34 -1.31 -20.49
C CYS A 273 4.19 -0.25 -21.21
N SER A 274 5.47 -0.55 -21.50
CA SER A 274 6.43 0.40 -22.08
C SER A 274 5.89 1.14 -23.32
N PRO A 275 5.28 0.50 -24.32
CA PRO A 275 4.78 1.24 -25.50
C PRO A 275 3.64 2.23 -25.18
N LEU A 276 2.74 1.88 -24.24
CA LEU A 276 1.68 2.78 -23.76
C LEU A 276 2.28 3.91 -22.94
N MET A 277 3.27 3.58 -22.12
CA MET A 277 4.01 4.52 -21.30
C MET A 277 4.82 5.50 -22.15
N ASP A 278 5.53 5.01 -23.15
CA ASP A 278 6.34 5.84 -24.06
C ASP A 278 5.45 6.83 -24.81
N SER A 279 4.30 6.40 -25.32
CA SER A 279 3.32 7.29 -25.95
C SER A 279 2.80 8.34 -24.97
N PHE A 280 2.44 7.94 -23.75
CA PHE A 280 1.96 8.84 -22.71
C PHE A 280 3.04 9.84 -22.28
N ILE A 281 4.27 9.38 -22.04
CA ILE A 281 5.41 10.22 -21.65
C ILE A 281 5.74 11.22 -22.76
N ASN A 282 5.77 10.78 -24.03
CA ASN A 282 6.02 11.66 -25.16
C ASN A 282 4.95 12.75 -25.29
N ASN A 283 3.67 12.40 -25.10
CA ASN A 283 2.57 13.37 -25.07
C ASN A 283 2.72 14.36 -23.90
N LEU A 284 3.07 13.88 -22.70
CA LEU A 284 3.33 14.75 -21.56
C LEU A 284 4.55 15.66 -21.81
N ALA A 285 5.65 15.13 -22.35
CA ALA A 285 6.85 15.88 -22.65
C ALA A 285 6.60 16.98 -23.69
N THR A 286 5.82 16.70 -24.72
CA THR A 286 5.40 17.68 -25.73
C THR A 286 4.62 18.82 -25.10
N LYS A 287 3.62 18.52 -24.27
CA LYS A 287 2.81 19.53 -23.56
C LYS A 287 3.61 20.40 -22.61
N VAL A 288 4.56 19.80 -21.89
CA VAL A 288 5.45 20.56 -21.01
C VAL A 288 6.32 21.51 -21.84
N ARG A 289 6.80 21.11 -23.03
CA ARG A 289 7.51 22.01 -23.93
C ARG A 289 6.64 23.16 -24.43
N ASP A 290 5.44 22.82 -24.88
CA ASP A 290 4.50 23.81 -25.44
C ASP A 290 4.06 24.84 -24.38
N SER A 291 3.82 24.39 -23.15
CA SER A 291 3.49 25.29 -22.01
C SER A 291 4.64 26.16 -21.53
N LEU A 292 5.81 26.04 -22.14
CA LEU A 292 7.04 26.78 -21.80
C LEU A 292 7.50 27.70 -22.93
N ALA A 293 6.90 27.54 -24.11
CA ALA A 293 7.13 28.43 -25.27
C ALA A 293 6.25 29.69 -25.18
N ASP A 294 5.23 29.67 -24.32
CA ASP A 294 4.39 30.80 -23.95
C ASP A 294 4.89 31.47 -22.65
#